data_55b596df6d16cd3f9e9ee8db7ec3d05f
#
_entry.id   55b596df6d16cd3f9e9ee8db7ec3d05f
#
_cell.length_a   1.000
_cell.length_b   1.000
_cell.length_c   1.000
_cell.angle_alpha   90.00
_cell.angle_beta   90.00
_cell.angle_gamma   90.00
#
_symmetry.space_group_name_H-M   'P 1'
#
loop_
_entity.id
_entity.type
_entity.pdbx_description
1 polymer ?
#
loop_
_entity_poly.entity_id
_entity_poly.type
_entity_poly.pdbx_seq_one_letter_code
_entity_poly.pdbx_strand_id
1 'polypeptide(L)'
;MKAKSGRRAAKSRKTRRNPEFFDLRLYIAGQTARSLAALANLQRICDEHLEGRYRLEVIDLLARPQLARGDQIFALPTLVRKLPEPIRKLVGDLSDTERALVGLDLRPRASNRS
;
A
#
# COMPACT_ATOMS: atom_id res chain seq x y z
N MET A 1 19.04 -27.38 4.78
CA MET A 1 18.62 -27.31 4.42
C MET A 1 18.28 -26.94 3.85
N LYS A 2 18.12 -26.82 4.04
CA LYS A 2 17.60 -26.62 3.61
C LYS A 2 16.99 -26.08 3.22
N ALA A 3 16.78 -25.94 3.53
CA ALA A 3 15.99 -25.53 3.21
C ALA A 3 15.61 -24.94 2.82
N LYS A 4 15.62 -24.95 2.94
CA LYS A 4 15.02 -24.53 2.61
C LYS A 4 14.41 -24.22 2.01
N SER A 5 14.39 -24.54 2.30
CA SER A 5 13.56 -24.35 1.81
C SER A 5 12.86 -24.16 1.33
N GLY A 6 12.95 -24.29 1.44
CA GLY A 6 11.93 -24.26 1.09
C GLY A 6 11.30 -23.79 0.95
N ARG A 7 11.55 -23.84 1.15
CA ARG A 7 10.75 -23.57 1.10
C ARG A 7 10.14 -22.97 0.53
N ARG A 8 10.14 -23.17 0.43
CA ARG A 8 9.31 -22.82 0.02
C ARG A 8 8.51 -22.69 -0.52
N ALA A 9 8.39 -22.99 -0.33
CA ALA A 9 7.41 -23.01 -0.69
C ALA A 9 6.67 -23.03 -0.96
N ALA A 10 6.71 -23.27 -0.72
CA ALA A 10 5.79 -23.37 -0.77
C ALA A 10 5.16 -23.00 -0.93
N LYS A 11 5.28 -23.07 -0.74
CA LYS A 11 4.38 -22.78 -0.74
C LYS A 11 3.70 -22.29 -1.31
N SER A 12 3.53 -22.38 -1.57
CA SER A 12 2.66 -21.92 -1.96
C SER A 12 1.90 -21.96 -2.45
N ARG A 13 1.59 -22.41 -2.61
CA ARG A 13 0.74 -22.52 -3.03
C ARG A 13 -0.26 -22.56 -2.62
N LYS A 14 -0.65 -22.74 -2.29
CA LYS A 14 -1.63 -22.77 -1.96
C LYS A 14 -2.26 -21.93 -1.67
N THR A 15 -2.21 -21.62 -2.01
CA THR A 15 -2.68 -20.88 -1.90
C THR A 15 -3.28 -19.77 -1.94
N ARG A 16 -4.17 -19.89 -2.26
CA ARG A 16 -4.87 -18.86 -2.36
C ARG A 16 -5.02 -18.15 -1.17
N ARG A 17 -4.79 -18.66 -0.17
CA ARG A 17 -4.83 -17.99 0.97
C ARG A 17 -3.56 -17.51 1.34
N ASN A 18 -2.51 -17.66 0.63
CA ASN A 18 -1.23 -17.08 0.93
C ASN A 18 -1.33 -15.62 0.97
N PRO A 19 -1.00 -15.00 2.07
CA PRO A 19 -1.03 -13.56 2.14
C PRO A 19 0.05 -12.99 1.27
N GLU A 20 -0.30 -11.98 0.53
CA GLU A 20 0.66 -11.31 -0.34
C GLU A 20 1.41 -10.25 0.42
N PHE A 21 2.61 -9.95 -0.04
CA PHE A 21 3.42 -8.89 0.52
C PHE A 21 3.10 -7.59 -0.20
N PHE A 22 2.90 -6.53 0.56
CA PHE A 22 2.56 -5.23 0.01
C PHE A 22 3.76 -4.30 0.09
N ASP A 23 4.13 -3.71 -1.04
CA ASP A 23 5.17 -2.69 -1.08
C ASP A 23 4.47 -1.38 -1.37
N LEU A 24 4.47 -0.49 -0.39
CA LEU A 24 3.70 0.74 -0.43
C LEU A 24 4.61 1.95 -0.34
N ARG A 25 4.29 2.99 -1.11
CA ARG A 25 4.98 4.26 -1.01
C ARG A 25 3.96 5.36 -0.83
N LEU A 26 4.16 6.17 0.18
CA LEU A 26 3.30 7.32 0.42
C LEU A 26 4.07 8.58 0.10
N TYR A 27 3.62 9.29 -0.94
CA TYR A 27 4.24 10.55 -1.33
C TYR A 27 3.51 11.69 -0.66
N ILE A 28 4.24 12.54 0.03
CA ILE A 28 3.68 13.67 0.75
C ILE A 28 4.44 14.96 0.39
N ALA A 29 3.87 16.08 0.78
CA ALA A 29 4.51 17.38 0.61
C ALA A 29 4.69 18.00 1.98
N GLY A 30 5.75 17.65 2.66
CA GLY A 30 6.02 18.15 4.00
C GLY A 30 5.05 17.61 5.02
N GLN A 31 4.98 18.27 6.17
CA GLN A 31 4.16 17.77 7.25
C GLN A 31 2.89 18.59 7.38
N THR A 32 2.13 18.62 6.32
CA THR A 32 0.84 19.27 6.32
C THR A 32 -0.18 18.40 7.04
N ALA A 33 -1.32 18.98 7.40
CA ALA A 33 -2.36 18.21 8.05
C ALA A 33 -2.81 17.04 7.18
N ARG A 34 -2.92 17.24 5.87
CA ARG A 34 -3.35 16.16 4.98
C ARG A 34 -2.31 15.07 4.89
N SER A 35 -1.03 15.44 4.85
CA SER A 35 0.04 14.45 4.80
C SER A 35 0.08 13.62 6.06
N LEU A 36 -0.05 14.26 7.21
CA LEU A 36 -0.04 13.53 8.47
C LEU A 36 -1.27 12.65 8.61
N ALA A 37 -2.42 13.13 8.15
CA ALA A 37 -3.62 12.31 8.17
C ALA A 37 -3.48 11.09 7.28
N ALA A 38 -2.91 11.28 6.10
CA ALA A 38 -2.69 10.15 5.18
C ALA A 38 -1.81 9.09 5.83
N LEU A 39 -0.73 9.53 6.47
CA LEU A 39 0.17 8.58 7.11
C LEU A 39 -0.52 7.84 8.25
N ALA A 40 -1.26 8.56 9.10
CA ALA A 40 -1.93 7.92 10.22
C ALA A 40 -2.99 6.94 9.74
N ASN A 41 -3.77 7.33 8.73
CA ASN A 41 -4.79 6.45 8.20
C ASN A 41 -4.18 5.20 7.57
N LEU A 42 -3.08 5.37 6.84
CA LEU A 42 -2.41 4.25 6.20
C LEU A 42 -1.83 3.30 7.23
N GLN A 43 -1.21 3.84 8.29
CA GLN A 43 -0.67 2.99 9.34
C GLN A 43 -1.77 2.14 9.95
N ARG A 44 -2.92 2.73 10.19
CA ARG A 44 -4.03 1.98 10.77
C ARG A 44 -4.50 0.88 9.84
N ILE A 45 -4.61 1.18 8.56
CA ILE A 45 -5.01 0.18 7.58
C ILE A 45 -4.00 -0.97 7.52
N CYS A 46 -2.72 -0.64 7.52
CA CYS A 46 -1.69 -1.66 7.49
C CYS A 46 -1.74 -2.54 8.74
N ASP A 47 -1.91 -1.92 9.90
CA ASP A 47 -1.95 -2.68 11.14
C ASP A 47 -3.16 -3.61 11.18
N GLU A 48 -4.29 -3.15 10.67
CA GLU A 48 -5.52 -3.93 10.75
C GLU A 48 -5.63 -4.99 9.67
N HIS A 49 -5.05 -4.76 8.53
CA HIS A 49 -5.30 -5.62 7.38
C HIS A 49 -4.09 -6.35 6.83
N LEU A 50 -2.90 -5.86 7.08
CA LEU A 50 -1.72 -6.46 6.48
C LEU A 50 -0.84 -7.24 7.44
N GLU A 51 -1.03 -7.04 8.73
CA GLU A 51 -0.41 -7.89 9.75
C GLU A 51 1.09 -8.09 9.54
N GLY A 52 1.80 -7.02 9.28
CA GLY A 52 3.24 -7.10 9.09
C GLY A 52 3.70 -7.52 7.71
N ARG A 53 2.77 -7.83 6.82
CA ARG A 53 3.16 -8.25 5.48
C ARG A 53 3.29 -7.06 4.56
N TYR A 54 4.00 -6.04 4.98
CA TYR A 54 4.13 -4.85 4.15
C TYR A 54 5.42 -4.12 4.44
N ARG A 55 5.79 -3.30 3.48
CA ARG A 55 6.89 -2.37 3.62
C ARG A 55 6.32 -1.03 3.21
N LEU A 56 6.48 -0.04 4.06
CA LEU A 56 5.97 1.30 3.78
C LEU A 56 7.12 2.28 3.74
N GLU A 57 7.24 2.97 2.63
CA GLU A 57 8.22 4.03 2.49
C GLU A 57 7.48 5.35 2.35
N VAL A 58 7.85 6.34 3.14
CA VAL A 58 7.24 7.67 3.07
C VAL A 58 8.24 8.58 2.39
N ILE A 59 7.81 9.25 1.32
CA ILE A 59 8.68 10.09 0.53
C ILE A 59 8.14 11.51 0.53
N ASP A 60 8.95 12.42 1.08
CA ASP A 60 8.59 13.82 1.14
C ASP A 60 9.14 14.50 -0.11
N LEU A 61 8.24 14.90 -1.00
CA LEU A 61 8.66 15.48 -2.26
C LEU A 61 9.16 16.90 -2.15
N LEU A 62 9.00 17.54 -0.99
CA LEU A 62 9.68 18.82 -0.77
C LEU A 62 11.17 18.59 -0.59
N ALA A 63 11.55 17.45 -0.01
CA ALA A 63 12.96 17.14 0.19
C ALA A 63 13.57 16.41 -0.99
N ARG A 64 12.79 15.59 -1.67
CA ARG A 64 13.31 14.75 -2.75
C ARG A 64 12.36 14.77 -3.95
N PRO A 65 12.24 15.94 -4.60
CA PRO A 65 11.25 16.06 -5.68
C PRO A 65 11.51 15.16 -6.88
N GLN A 66 12.74 14.76 -7.08
CA GLN A 66 13.07 13.92 -8.22
C GLN A 66 12.42 12.56 -8.16
N LEU A 67 12.01 12.13 -6.97
CA LEU A 67 11.42 10.81 -6.83
C LEU A 67 9.99 10.73 -7.36
N ALA A 68 9.37 11.87 -7.63
CA ALA A 68 8.03 11.86 -8.20
C ALA A 68 7.97 11.31 -9.60
N ARG A 69 9.08 11.42 -10.35
CA ARG A 69 9.03 11.04 -11.74
C ARG A 69 8.78 9.59 -11.97
N GLY A 70 9.40 8.73 -11.21
CA GLY A 70 9.31 7.30 -11.45
C GLY A 70 7.89 6.77 -11.33
N ASP A 71 7.14 7.32 -10.38
CA ASP A 71 5.77 6.87 -10.15
C ASP A 71 4.73 7.81 -10.73
N GLN A 72 5.17 8.85 -11.44
CA GLN A 72 4.26 9.78 -12.10
C GLN A 72 3.24 10.37 -11.13
N ILE A 73 3.77 11.04 -10.11
CA ILE A 73 2.92 11.62 -9.07
C ILE A 73 2.48 13.01 -9.49
N PHE A 74 1.16 13.23 -9.57
CA PHE A 74 0.60 14.49 -9.98
C PHE A 74 -0.20 15.19 -8.89
N ALA A 75 -0.39 14.56 -7.77
CA ALA A 75 -1.14 15.13 -6.65
C ALA A 75 -0.57 14.61 -5.35
N LEU A 76 -0.84 15.29 -4.25
CA LEU A 76 -0.32 14.91 -2.94
C LEU A 76 -1.38 15.11 -1.89
N PRO A 77 -1.47 14.21 -0.93
CA PRO A 77 -0.68 12.98 -0.82
C PRO A 77 -1.18 11.91 -1.79
N THR A 78 -0.30 11.02 -2.17
CA THR A 78 -0.65 9.91 -3.04
C THR A 78 0.00 8.65 -2.50
N LEU A 79 -0.79 7.61 -2.38
CA LEU A 79 -0.30 6.29 -2.01
C LEU A 79 -0.13 5.45 -3.26
N VAL A 80 1.03 4.83 -3.42
CA VAL A 80 1.29 3.94 -4.54
C VAL A 80 1.53 2.54 -3.99
N ARG A 81 0.74 1.57 -4.46
CA ARG A 81 0.99 0.17 -4.16
C ARG A 81 1.83 -0.40 -5.28
N LYS A 82 3.10 -0.67 -4.99
CA LYS A 82 4.00 -1.24 -5.97
C LYS A 82 3.82 -2.74 -6.08
N LEU A 83 3.54 -3.38 -4.98
CA LEU A 83 3.27 -4.81 -4.91
C LEU A 83 2.08 -5.04 -4.00
N PRO A 84 1.24 -6.00 -4.29
CA PRO A 84 1.29 -6.87 -5.47
C PRO A 84 0.84 -6.13 -6.71
N GLU A 85 1.27 -6.60 -7.85
CA GLU A 85 0.85 -6.00 -9.10
C GLU A 85 -0.61 -6.30 -9.38
N PRO A 86 -1.30 -5.43 -10.09
CA PRO A 86 -0.76 -4.26 -10.78
C PRO A 86 -0.58 -3.08 -9.83
N ILE A 87 0.20 -2.10 -10.27
CA ILE A 87 0.41 -0.90 -9.49
C ILE A 87 -0.90 -0.15 -9.34
N ARG A 88 -1.17 0.31 -8.12
CA ARG A 88 -2.37 1.09 -7.84
C ARG A 88 -1.97 2.41 -7.21
N LYS A 89 -2.73 3.46 -7.50
CA LYS A 89 -2.51 4.78 -6.90
C LYS A 89 -3.78 5.27 -6.28
N LEU A 90 -3.65 5.81 -5.08
CA LEU A 90 -4.78 6.39 -4.35
C LEU A 90 -4.40 7.80 -3.96
N VAL A 91 -5.16 8.77 -4.42
CA VAL A 91 -4.90 10.17 -4.10
C VAL A 91 -5.78 10.60 -2.94
N GLY A 92 -5.20 11.34 -2.01
CA GLY A 92 -5.94 11.90 -0.90
C GLY A 92 -5.42 11.41 0.43
N ASP A 93 -6.11 11.79 1.50
CA ASP A 93 -5.63 11.53 2.84
C ASP A 93 -6.07 10.18 3.41
N LEU A 94 -6.73 9.36 2.60
CA LEU A 94 -7.14 8.02 2.97
C LEU A 94 -8.15 8.00 4.11
N SER A 95 -8.87 9.09 4.30
CA SER A 95 -9.86 9.17 5.38
C SER A 95 -11.07 8.29 5.13
N ASP A 96 -11.37 8.03 3.85
CA ASP A 96 -12.45 7.11 3.52
C ASP A 96 -11.88 5.70 3.50
N THR A 97 -11.99 5.02 4.62
CA THR A 97 -11.37 3.71 4.81
C THR A 97 -11.87 2.69 3.80
N GLU A 98 -13.17 2.66 3.55
CA GLU A 98 -13.71 1.70 2.59
C GLU A 98 -13.12 1.88 1.21
N ARG A 99 -13.04 3.13 0.79
CA ARG A 99 -12.50 3.42 -0.51
C ARG A 99 -11.03 3.04 -0.60
N ALA A 100 -10.29 3.26 0.46
CA ALA A 100 -8.88 2.88 0.50
C ALA A 100 -8.74 1.37 0.42
N LEU A 101 -9.58 0.63 1.12
CA LEU A 101 -9.49 -0.84 1.09
C LEU A 101 -9.81 -1.39 -0.29
N VAL A 102 -10.81 -0.82 -0.95
CA VAL A 102 -11.14 -1.23 -2.31
C VAL A 102 -9.99 -0.88 -3.26
N GLY A 103 -9.43 0.32 -3.11
CA GLY A 103 -8.33 0.75 -3.96
C GLY A 103 -7.08 -0.08 -3.81
N LEU A 104 -6.86 -0.63 -2.62
CA LEU A 104 -5.71 -1.51 -2.38
C LEU A 104 -6.02 -2.97 -2.66
N ASP A 105 -7.23 -3.26 -3.09
CA ASP A 105 -7.69 -4.63 -3.33
C ASP A 105 -7.70 -5.46 -2.05
N LEU A 106 -7.92 -4.80 -0.93
CA LEU A 106 -8.05 -5.49 0.34
C LEU A 106 -9.51 -5.81 0.65
N ARG A 107 -10.42 -5.29 -0.16
CA ARG A 107 -11.84 -5.54 0.01
C ARG A 107 -12.52 -5.50 -1.35
N PRO A 108 -13.39 -6.43 -1.64
CA PRO A 108 -14.07 -6.40 -2.93
C PRO A 108 -15.02 -5.22 -3.00
N ARG A 109 -15.37 -4.80 -4.21
CA ARG A 109 -16.29 -3.73 -4.37
C ARG A 109 -17.61 -4.13 -3.80
N ALA A 110 -18.28 -3.20 -3.16
CA ALA A 110 -19.55 -3.50 -2.55
C ALA A 110 -20.56 -4.06 -3.52
N SER A 111 -20.53 -3.59 -4.71
CA SER A 111 -21.49 -4.06 -5.69
C SER A 111 -21.33 -5.51 -6.02
N ASN A 112 -20.22 -6.07 -5.69
CA ASN A 112 -20.02 -7.43 -5.96
C ASN A 112 -20.66 -8.33 -4.99
N ARG A 113 -21.20 -7.79 -3.97
CA ARG A 113 -21.66 -8.57 -3.00
C ARG A 113 -22.91 -8.93 -3.23
N SER A 114 -23.38 -9.20 -3.39
CA SER A 114 -24.67 -9.44 -3.66
C SER A 114 -25.21 -10.35 -3.18
#